data_a740a2d9289e16080e3176ab052e8802
#
_entry.id   a740a2d9289e16080e3176ab052e8802
#
_cell.length_a   1.000
_cell.length_b   1.000
_cell.length_c   1.000
_cell.angle_alpha   90.00
_cell.angle_beta   90.00
_cell.angle_gamma   90.00
#
_symmetry.space_group_name_H-M   'P 1'
#
loop_
_entity.id
_entity.type
_entity.pdbx_description
1 polymer ?
#
loop_
_entity_poly.entity_id
_entity_poly.type
_entity_poly.pdbx_seq_one_letter_code
_entity_poly.pdbx_strand_id
1 'polypeptide(L)'
;MFQLFPTVAVKSTRTFVASTLFSGLLLCASGSSFSVQTATTETSNASTHGLTRASLVTGFEQGPYELTPERRALLNTIRYAEGTWKDGQDHGYTVMYGGGMFDDLSRHPERVVVKSYSSAAAGAYQFLPGTWKGVARELKLASFEPQHQDQAALHLAKRRGALKEIDQRGLTKAAMAKLAPEWASFPTYTGRSAYGQPAKSHQELASFYSKNLSNLKRQVNV
;
A
#
# COMPACT_ATOMS: atom_id res chain seq x y z
N MET A 1 25.05 -6.46 14.64
CA MET A 1 24.73 -6.15 16.03
C MET A 1 23.20 -6.19 16.13
N PHE A 2 22.65 -7.32 16.60
CA PHE A 2 21.20 -7.56 16.67
C PHE A 2 20.70 -7.07 18.02
N GLN A 3 19.76 -6.11 18.02
CA GLN A 3 19.06 -5.72 19.25
C GLN A 3 17.86 -6.68 19.47
N LEU A 4 17.96 -7.44 20.52
CA LEU A 4 16.88 -8.26 21.06
C LEU A 4 15.90 -7.35 21.82
N PHE A 5 14.62 -7.37 21.42
CA PHE A 5 13.54 -6.73 22.17
C PHE A 5 12.91 -7.73 23.14
N PRO A 6 12.58 -7.34 24.37
CA PRO A 6 12.01 -8.25 25.37
C PRO A 6 10.54 -8.60 25.04
N THR A 7 10.23 -9.87 25.21
CA THR A 7 8.89 -10.46 25.11
C THR A 7 8.03 -9.99 26.31
N VAL A 8 6.93 -9.27 26.01
CA VAL A 8 5.86 -9.02 26.99
C VAL A 8 4.60 -9.72 26.52
N ALA A 9 4.20 -10.77 27.24
CA ALA A 9 2.95 -11.46 27.05
C ALA A 9 1.81 -10.69 27.71
N VAL A 10 0.77 -10.29 26.95
CA VAL A 10 -0.45 -9.73 27.49
C VAL A 10 -1.64 -10.57 27.05
N LYS A 11 -2.38 -11.07 28.04
CA LYS A 11 -3.63 -11.82 27.91
C LYS A 11 -4.73 -10.90 27.35
N SER A 12 -5.39 -11.31 26.27
CA SER A 12 -6.54 -10.65 25.69
C SER A 12 -7.83 -11.14 26.30
N THR A 13 -8.58 -10.22 26.92
CA THR A 13 -9.98 -10.43 27.33
C THR A 13 -10.87 -9.76 26.28
N ARG A 14 -11.71 -10.56 25.62
CA ARG A 14 -12.70 -10.05 24.67
C ARG A 14 -13.90 -9.52 25.42
N THR A 15 -14.29 -8.29 25.14
CA THR A 15 -15.62 -7.78 25.50
C THR A 15 -16.33 -7.34 24.22
N PHE A 16 -17.43 -8.02 23.92
CA PHE A 16 -18.38 -7.64 22.88
C PHE A 16 -19.28 -6.54 23.42
N VAL A 17 -19.43 -5.45 22.68
CA VAL A 17 -20.49 -4.47 22.89
C VAL A 17 -21.25 -4.30 21.58
N ALA A 18 -22.51 -4.72 21.64
CA ALA A 18 -23.49 -4.44 20.60
C ALA A 18 -23.96 -2.99 20.72
N SER A 19 -24.13 -2.31 19.60
CA SER A 19 -24.77 -1.00 19.59
C SER A 19 -25.86 -0.88 18.54
N THR A 20 -26.95 -0.42 19.02
CA THR A 20 -28.30 -0.30 18.51
C THR A 20 -28.45 0.75 17.40
N LEU A 21 -29.40 0.44 16.53
CA LEU A 21 -29.98 1.28 15.47
C LEU A 21 -30.66 2.55 16.03
N PHE A 22 -30.52 3.66 15.31
CA PHE A 22 -31.46 4.76 15.41
C PHE A 22 -31.88 5.24 14.01
N SER A 23 -33.19 5.02 13.73
CA SER A 23 -33.92 5.60 12.60
C SER A 23 -34.30 7.03 12.93
N GLY A 24 -34.21 7.93 12.00
CA GLY A 24 -34.77 9.27 12.08
C GLY A 24 -35.04 9.83 10.69
N LEU A 25 -36.29 9.73 10.31
CA LEU A 25 -36.89 10.32 9.09
C LEU A 25 -37.30 11.76 9.40
N LEU A 26 -36.98 12.75 8.54
CA LEU A 26 -37.78 13.96 8.40
C LEU A 26 -37.63 14.60 7.01
N LEU A 27 -38.74 14.71 6.30
CA LEU A 27 -38.98 15.50 5.09
C LEU A 27 -38.99 17.00 5.43
N CYS A 28 -38.49 17.83 4.50
CA CYS A 28 -39.20 19.06 4.11
C CYS A 28 -38.72 19.56 2.73
N ALA A 29 -39.67 19.75 1.86
CA ALA A 29 -39.53 20.35 0.54
C ALA A 29 -39.56 21.88 0.63
N SER A 30 -38.79 22.58 -0.23
CA SER A 30 -39.15 23.93 -0.71
C SER A 30 -38.44 24.19 -2.03
N GLY A 31 -39.24 24.41 -3.06
CA GLY A 31 -38.78 24.75 -4.41
C GLY A 31 -38.35 26.21 -4.52
N SER A 32 -37.47 26.47 -5.44
CA SER A 32 -37.27 27.80 -6.07
C SER A 32 -36.76 27.59 -7.48
N SER A 33 -37.61 27.98 -8.41
CA SER A 33 -37.31 28.09 -9.83
C SER A 33 -36.34 29.24 -10.07
N PHE A 34 -35.32 29.02 -10.89
CA PHE A 34 -34.59 30.12 -11.50
C PHE A 34 -34.29 29.83 -12.98
N SER A 35 -34.53 30.88 -13.74
CA SER A 35 -34.65 31.01 -15.18
C SER A 35 -33.42 30.64 -15.98
N VAL A 36 -33.70 30.09 -17.17
CA VAL A 36 -32.81 29.91 -18.32
C VAL A 36 -32.31 31.29 -18.83
N GLN A 37 -31.01 31.46 -18.92
CA GLN A 37 -30.39 32.42 -19.80
C GLN A 37 -29.52 31.67 -20.80
N THR A 38 -29.98 31.74 -22.05
CA THR A 38 -29.20 31.37 -23.23
C THR A 38 -28.13 32.42 -23.45
N ALA A 39 -26.88 32.01 -23.45
CA ALA A 39 -25.79 32.80 -23.97
C ALA A 39 -25.09 32.03 -25.10
N THR A 40 -24.94 32.74 -26.19
CA THR A 40 -24.46 32.33 -27.49
C THR A 40 -23.01 31.84 -27.51
N THR A 41 -22.82 30.89 -28.39
CA THR A 41 -21.59 30.29 -28.94
C THR A 41 -20.43 31.26 -29.16
N GLU A 42 -19.29 31.00 -28.55
CA GLU A 42 -17.99 31.34 -29.15
C GLU A 42 -17.17 30.05 -29.23
N THR A 43 -16.85 29.71 -30.48
CA THR A 43 -16.00 28.60 -30.87
C THR A 43 -14.56 29.01 -30.62
N SER A 44 -13.95 28.57 -29.54
CA SER A 44 -12.51 28.56 -29.38
C SER A 44 -11.99 27.14 -29.55
N ASN A 45 -11.26 26.94 -30.64
CA ASN A 45 -10.48 25.74 -30.92
C ASN A 45 -9.43 25.56 -29.79
N ALA A 46 -9.80 24.90 -28.71
CA ALA A 46 -8.83 24.34 -27.79
C ALA A 46 -8.39 22.97 -28.33
N SER A 47 -7.18 22.95 -28.84
CA SER A 47 -6.46 21.74 -29.22
C SER A 47 -6.47 20.79 -28.02
N THR A 48 -7.33 19.80 -28.03
CA THR A 48 -7.27 18.66 -27.11
C THR A 48 -6.00 17.89 -27.43
N HIS A 49 -4.91 18.26 -26.77
CA HIS A 49 -3.79 17.34 -26.64
C HIS A 49 -4.33 16.10 -25.91
N GLY A 50 -4.70 15.11 -26.70
CA GLY A 50 -4.99 13.77 -26.21
C GLY A 50 -3.75 13.28 -25.48
N LEU A 51 -3.81 13.29 -24.15
CA LEU A 51 -2.87 12.55 -23.31
C LEU A 51 -3.07 11.09 -23.67
N THR A 52 -2.26 10.61 -24.60
CA THR A 52 -2.24 9.21 -24.97
C THR A 52 -1.95 8.39 -23.71
N ARG A 53 -2.68 7.31 -23.54
CA ARG A 53 -2.56 6.34 -22.44
C ARG A 53 -1.11 5.87 -22.18
N ALA A 54 -0.25 5.97 -23.19
CA ALA A 54 1.20 5.76 -23.10
C ALA A 54 1.91 6.79 -22.21
N SER A 55 1.47 8.07 -22.18
CA SER A 55 2.08 9.10 -21.32
C SER A 55 1.79 8.91 -19.85
N LEU A 56 0.70 8.20 -19.48
CA LEU A 56 0.40 7.86 -18.08
C LEU A 56 1.25 6.68 -17.56
N VAL A 57 1.81 5.86 -18.47
CA VAL A 57 2.65 4.72 -18.09
C VAL A 57 4.12 5.13 -17.93
N THR A 58 4.60 6.11 -18.68
CA THR A 58 6.01 6.54 -18.70
C THR A 58 6.39 7.54 -17.61
N GLY A 59 5.42 8.10 -16.88
CA GLY A 59 5.69 9.10 -15.84
C GLY A 59 6.08 8.54 -14.46
N PHE A 60 6.03 7.22 -14.24
CA PHE A 60 6.15 6.63 -12.91
C PHE A 60 7.40 5.77 -12.66
N GLU A 61 8.30 5.66 -13.64
CA GLU A 61 9.53 4.87 -13.49
C GLU A 61 10.71 5.72 -13.02
N GLN A 62 10.64 6.23 -11.79
CA GLN A 62 11.80 6.87 -11.14
C GLN A 62 12.49 5.88 -10.21
N GLY A 63 13.26 4.94 -10.77
CA GLY A 63 14.05 4.03 -9.96
C GLY A 63 14.56 2.80 -10.74
N PRO A 64 15.42 1.95 -10.10
CA PRO A 64 16.10 0.85 -10.77
C PRO A 64 15.21 -0.38 -11.04
N TYR A 65 13.96 -0.38 -10.59
CA TYR A 65 13.05 -1.52 -10.74
C TYR A 65 11.89 -1.17 -11.64
N GLU A 66 11.82 -1.82 -12.82
CA GLU A 66 10.65 -1.79 -13.68
C GLU A 66 9.43 -2.35 -12.93
N LEU A 67 8.25 -1.72 -13.13
CA LEU A 67 7.00 -2.10 -12.50
C LEU A 67 6.18 -3.04 -13.41
N THR A 68 6.65 -4.27 -13.59
CA THR A 68 5.90 -5.30 -14.31
C THR A 68 4.59 -5.64 -13.59
N PRO A 69 3.59 -6.26 -14.27
CA PRO A 69 2.36 -6.71 -13.62
C PRO A 69 2.60 -7.60 -12.40
N GLU A 70 3.62 -8.48 -12.44
CA GLU A 70 4.00 -9.36 -11.33
C GLU A 70 4.50 -8.57 -10.12
N ARG A 71 5.35 -7.57 -10.34
CA ARG A 71 5.90 -6.71 -9.31
C ARG A 71 4.83 -5.77 -8.74
N ARG A 72 3.97 -5.24 -9.59
CA ARG A 72 2.82 -4.43 -9.13
C ARG A 72 1.86 -5.27 -8.28
N ALA A 73 1.58 -6.51 -8.67
CA ALA A 73 0.77 -7.43 -7.88
C ALA A 73 1.43 -7.75 -6.52
N LEU A 74 2.76 -7.90 -6.47
CA LEU A 74 3.51 -8.04 -5.22
C LEU A 74 3.32 -6.82 -4.32
N LEU A 75 3.56 -5.61 -4.85
CA LEU A 75 3.42 -4.35 -4.11
C LEU A 75 2.02 -4.20 -3.53
N ASN A 76 0.98 -4.47 -4.33
CA ASN A 76 -0.40 -4.46 -3.87
C ASN A 76 -0.66 -5.52 -2.78
N THR A 77 -0.02 -6.69 -2.88
CA THR A 77 -0.15 -7.75 -1.86
C THR A 77 0.53 -7.36 -0.54
N ILE A 78 1.68 -6.70 -0.58
CA ILE A 78 2.32 -6.17 0.63
C ILE A 78 1.41 -5.12 1.27
N ARG A 79 0.87 -4.17 0.51
CA ARG A 79 -0.10 -3.17 1.00
C ARG A 79 -1.33 -3.83 1.62
N TYR A 80 -1.87 -4.88 0.99
CA TYR A 80 -2.97 -5.66 1.54
C TYR A 80 -2.60 -6.32 2.88
N ALA A 81 -1.43 -6.93 2.96
CA ALA A 81 -0.96 -7.58 4.18
C ALA A 81 -0.76 -6.58 5.32
N GLU A 82 -0.20 -5.40 5.04
CA GLU A 82 0.02 -4.29 5.99
C GLU A 82 -1.26 -3.47 6.29
N GLY A 83 -2.39 -3.78 5.65
CA GLY A 83 -3.66 -3.08 5.88
C GLY A 83 -3.75 -1.68 5.28
N THR A 84 -2.84 -1.34 4.37
CA THR A 84 -2.80 -0.04 3.67
C THR A 84 -3.44 -0.08 2.28
N TRP A 85 -3.88 -1.25 1.82
CA TRP A 85 -4.62 -1.42 0.57
C TRP A 85 -6.06 -0.93 0.71
N LYS A 86 -6.49 -0.05 -0.17
CA LYS A 86 -7.86 0.46 -0.29
C LYS A 86 -8.26 0.46 -1.76
N ASP A 87 -8.55 -0.71 -2.31
CA ASP A 87 -9.02 -0.92 -3.68
C ASP A 87 -8.17 -0.21 -4.77
N GLY A 88 -6.85 -0.16 -4.54
CA GLY A 88 -5.90 0.49 -5.44
C GLY A 88 -5.71 1.99 -5.24
N GLN A 89 -6.42 2.61 -4.30
CA GLN A 89 -6.25 4.03 -4.02
C GLN A 89 -4.90 4.33 -3.38
N ASP A 90 -4.38 5.53 -3.63
CA ASP A 90 -3.03 5.93 -3.22
C ASP A 90 -2.91 6.38 -1.76
N HIS A 91 -4.03 6.55 -1.05
CA HIS A 91 -4.00 7.03 0.30
C HIS A 91 -3.18 6.17 1.29
N GLY A 92 -2.94 4.91 0.96
CA GLY A 92 -2.06 4.04 1.74
C GLY A 92 -0.63 4.56 1.85
N TYR A 93 -0.15 5.37 0.89
CA TYR A 93 1.20 5.93 0.90
C TYR A 93 1.41 7.01 1.98
N THR A 94 0.34 7.53 2.53
CA THR A 94 0.33 8.58 3.57
C THR A 94 -0.18 8.11 4.92
N VAL A 95 -0.25 6.78 5.14
CA VAL A 95 -0.74 6.19 6.40
C VAL A 95 0.42 5.92 7.36
N MET A 96 0.29 6.36 8.61
CA MET A 96 1.16 5.96 9.72
C MET A 96 0.65 4.69 10.39
N TYR A 97 1.50 4.02 11.17
CA TYR A 97 1.08 2.98 12.09
C TYR A 97 -0.14 3.43 12.91
N GLY A 98 -1.14 2.56 13.00
CA GLY A 98 -2.39 2.85 13.71
C GLY A 98 -3.41 3.69 12.93
N GLY A 99 -3.17 3.98 11.64
CA GLY A 99 -4.15 4.53 10.70
C GLY A 99 -4.21 6.06 10.62
N GLY A 100 -3.36 6.78 11.38
CA GLY A 100 -3.23 8.22 11.23
C GLY A 100 -2.60 8.59 9.88
N MET A 101 -2.92 9.79 9.38
CA MET A 101 -2.40 10.27 8.08
C MET A 101 -1.30 11.31 8.28
N PHE A 102 -0.45 11.47 7.27
CA PHE A 102 0.50 12.57 7.12
C PHE A 102 0.46 13.05 5.65
N ASP A 103 0.87 14.28 5.42
CA ASP A 103 0.79 14.98 4.13
C ASP A 103 2.17 15.36 3.54
N ASP A 104 3.22 15.46 4.37
CA ASP A 104 4.58 15.74 3.90
C ASP A 104 5.25 14.46 3.38
N LEU A 105 5.29 14.30 2.06
CA LEU A 105 5.98 13.21 1.36
C LEU A 105 7.41 13.56 0.96
N SER A 106 7.95 14.71 1.34
CA SER A 106 9.36 15.03 1.10
C SER A 106 10.32 14.09 1.83
N ARG A 107 9.87 13.47 2.93
CA ARG A 107 10.64 12.54 3.78
C ARG A 107 9.72 11.61 4.57
N HIS A 108 10.31 10.53 5.09
CA HIS A 108 9.62 9.66 6.05
C HIS A 108 9.22 10.47 7.30
N PRO A 109 7.96 10.37 7.80
CA PRO A 109 7.46 11.23 8.90
C PRO A 109 8.16 11.00 10.24
N GLU A 110 8.78 9.85 10.46
CA GLU A 110 9.54 9.47 11.69
C GLU A 110 8.76 9.68 13.00
N ARG A 111 7.45 9.74 12.90
CA ARG A 111 6.56 9.99 14.04
C ARG A 111 6.23 8.68 14.75
N VAL A 112 6.57 8.59 16.02
CA VAL A 112 6.19 7.45 16.86
C VAL A 112 4.71 7.56 17.23
N VAL A 113 3.95 6.52 16.95
CA VAL A 113 2.56 6.36 17.38
C VAL A 113 2.49 5.26 18.43
N VAL A 114 1.85 5.55 19.55
CA VAL A 114 1.65 4.62 20.68
C VAL A 114 0.24 4.07 20.61
N LYS A 115 0.11 2.74 20.49
CA LYS A 115 -1.13 1.98 20.54
C LYS A 115 -0.93 0.77 21.48
N SER A 116 -1.25 -0.46 21.04
CA SER A 116 -0.88 -1.69 21.77
C SER A 116 0.64 -1.90 21.88
N TYR A 117 1.39 -1.32 20.97
CA TYR A 117 2.85 -1.11 21.03
C TYR A 117 3.22 0.21 20.34
N SER A 118 4.46 0.66 20.51
CA SER A 118 4.95 1.90 19.90
C SER A 118 5.61 1.58 18.56
N SER A 119 5.26 2.32 17.49
CA SER A 119 5.87 2.16 16.18
C SER A 119 5.93 3.51 15.44
N ALA A 120 6.97 3.69 14.64
CA ALA A 120 7.09 4.78 13.67
C ALA A 120 6.96 4.29 12.23
N ALA A 121 6.30 3.14 12.01
CA ALA A 121 6.05 2.62 10.69
C ALA A 121 5.13 3.54 9.89
N ALA A 122 5.46 3.78 8.61
CA ALA A 122 4.71 4.69 7.76
C ALA A 122 4.73 4.27 6.29
N GLY A 123 3.76 4.81 5.55
CA GLY A 123 3.60 4.63 4.12
C GLY A 123 2.94 3.31 3.73
N ALA A 124 2.83 3.09 2.45
CA ALA A 124 2.12 1.96 1.86
C ALA A 124 2.67 0.59 2.29
N TYR A 125 3.94 0.53 2.64
CA TYR A 125 4.67 -0.68 3.03
C TYR A 125 5.08 -0.68 4.50
N GLN A 126 4.57 0.27 5.29
CA GLN A 126 4.84 0.40 6.73
C GLN A 126 6.34 0.36 7.06
N PHE A 127 7.14 1.16 6.31
CA PHE A 127 8.58 1.26 6.57
C PHE A 127 8.88 1.83 7.94
N LEU A 128 9.80 1.20 8.65
CA LEU A 128 10.44 1.81 9.83
C LEU A 128 11.47 2.86 9.37
N PRO A 129 11.69 3.95 10.15
CA PRO A 129 12.63 5.02 9.79
C PRO A 129 14.02 4.53 9.40
N GLY A 130 14.59 3.59 10.16
CA GLY A 130 15.92 3.03 9.90
C GLY A 130 15.99 2.23 8.59
N THR A 131 14.94 1.43 8.31
CA THR A 131 14.82 0.67 7.06
C THR A 131 14.72 1.63 5.87
N TRP A 132 13.83 2.62 5.97
CA TRP A 132 13.68 3.64 4.93
C TRP A 132 14.99 4.37 4.65
N LYS A 133 15.64 4.94 5.67
CA LYS A 133 16.91 5.67 5.52
C LYS A 133 18.00 4.83 4.86
N GLY A 134 18.09 3.55 5.23
CA GLY A 134 19.03 2.61 4.63
C GLY A 134 18.80 2.45 3.14
N VAL A 135 17.56 2.09 2.76
CA VAL A 135 17.20 1.85 1.36
C VAL A 135 17.24 3.14 0.54
N ALA A 136 16.71 4.25 1.06
CA ALA A 136 16.73 5.53 0.38
C ALA A 136 18.15 5.99 0.03
N ARG A 137 19.11 5.77 0.93
CA ARG A 137 20.53 6.07 0.67
C ARG A 137 21.13 5.13 -0.40
N GLU A 138 20.84 3.83 -0.34
CA GLU A 138 21.33 2.85 -1.31
C GLU A 138 20.83 3.13 -2.73
N LEU A 139 19.56 3.51 -2.85
CA LEU A 139 18.88 3.79 -4.13
C LEU A 139 18.95 5.27 -4.54
N LYS A 140 19.48 6.15 -3.69
CA LYS A 140 19.49 7.62 -3.88
C LYS A 140 18.06 8.19 -4.08
N LEU A 141 17.10 7.71 -3.30
CA LEU A 141 15.72 8.19 -3.37
C LEU A 141 15.61 9.58 -2.72
N ALA A 142 15.02 10.54 -3.44
CA ALA A 142 15.01 11.93 -3.03
C ALA A 142 13.87 12.28 -2.04
N SER A 143 12.81 11.48 -1.98
CA SER A 143 11.61 11.76 -1.20
C SER A 143 10.89 10.48 -0.77
N PHE A 144 9.87 10.61 0.07
CA PHE A 144 8.99 9.51 0.48
C PHE A 144 7.75 9.37 -0.42
N GLU A 145 7.81 9.93 -1.63
CA GLU A 145 6.72 9.85 -2.63
C GLU A 145 6.38 8.40 -3.01
N PRO A 146 5.14 8.12 -3.49
CA PRO A 146 4.67 6.77 -3.80
C PRO A 146 5.63 5.95 -4.66
N GLN A 147 6.17 6.54 -5.74
CA GLN A 147 7.12 5.86 -6.62
C GLN A 147 8.41 5.44 -5.89
N HIS A 148 8.91 6.26 -4.97
CA HIS A 148 10.08 5.93 -4.17
C HIS A 148 9.80 4.84 -3.13
N GLN A 149 8.61 4.86 -2.54
CA GLN A 149 8.17 3.77 -1.64
C GLN A 149 8.07 2.44 -2.39
N ASP A 150 7.53 2.43 -3.62
CA ASP A 150 7.46 1.25 -4.48
C ASP A 150 8.86 0.69 -4.77
N GLN A 151 9.80 1.56 -5.18
CA GLN A 151 11.18 1.17 -5.45
C GLN A 151 11.87 0.60 -4.22
N ALA A 152 11.67 1.20 -3.06
CA ALA A 152 12.20 0.73 -1.79
C ALA A 152 11.66 -0.67 -1.42
N ALA A 153 10.37 -0.92 -1.59
CA ALA A 153 9.76 -2.22 -1.31
C ALA A 153 10.30 -3.31 -2.24
N LEU A 154 10.44 -3.03 -3.54
CA LEU A 154 11.07 -3.95 -4.50
C LEU A 154 12.54 -4.23 -4.17
N HIS A 155 13.26 -3.22 -3.70
CA HIS A 155 14.65 -3.38 -3.25
C HIS A 155 14.76 -4.34 -2.06
N LEU A 156 13.90 -4.19 -1.07
CA LEU A 156 13.84 -5.12 0.07
C LEU A 156 13.51 -6.55 -0.40
N ALA A 157 12.53 -6.70 -1.29
CA ALA A 157 12.20 -8.01 -1.87
C ALA A 157 13.39 -8.63 -2.62
N LYS A 158 14.18 -7.82 -3.36
CA LYS A 158 15.44 -8.27 -4.00
C LYS A 158 16.48 -8.69 -2.98
N ARG A 159 16.73 -7.88 -1.94
CA ARG A 159 17.69 -8.19 -0.86
C ARG A 159 17.38 -9.51 -0.17
N ARG A 160 16.09 -9.85 -0.01
CA ARG A 160 15.63 -11.16 0.53
C ARG A 160 15.71 -12.29 -0.48
N GLY A 161 16.08 -12.03 -1.73
CA GLY A 161 16.12 -13.02 -2.80
C GLY A 161 14.74 -13.53 -3.24
N ALA A 162 13.68 -12.75 -2.97
CA ALA A 162 12.30 -13.08 -3.36
C ALA A 162 11.96 -12.56 -4.77
N LEU A 163 12.50 -11.40 -5.18
CA LEU A 163 12.04 -10.71 -6.38
C LEU A 163 12.17 -11.55 -7.65
N LYS A 164 13.32 -12.20 -7.87
CA LYS A 164 13.53 -13.08 -9.03
C LYS A 164 12.54 -14.25 -9.07
N GLU A 165 12.23 -14.82 -7.92
CA GLU A 165 11.26 -15.93 -7.82
C GLU A 165 9.85 -15.44 -8.18
N ILE A 166 9.48 -14.25 -7.71
CA ILE A 166 8.19 -13.64 -8.01
C ILE A 166 8.05 -13.31 -9.49
N ASP A 167 9.09 -12.77 -10.13
CA ASP A 167 9.12 -12.49 -11.57
C ASP A 167 8.92 -13.77 -12.40
N GLN A 168 9.40 -14.92 -11.94
CA GLN A 168 9.37 -16.18 -12.70
C GLN A 168 8.19 -17.07 -12.34
N ARG A 169 7.76 -17.09 -11.06
CA ARG A 169 6.84 -18.10 -10.50
C ARG A 169 5.67 -17.52 -9.73
N GLY A 170 5.61 -16.18 -9.60
CA GLY A 170 4.64 -15.50 -8.76
C GLY A 170 4.91 -15.66 -7.26
N LEU A 171 3.92 -15.32 -6.45
CA LEU A 171 4.04 -15.30 -4.99
C LEU A 171 3.89 -16.72 -4.41
N THR A 172 4.98 -17.47 -4.42
CA THR A 172 5.07 -18.82 -3.84
C THR A 172 5.20 -18.78 -2.31
N LYS A 173 5.01 -19.94 -1.63
CA LYS A 173 5.31 -20.07 -0.19
C LYS A 173 6.77 -19.73 0.13
N ALA A 174 7.70 -20.09 -0.76
CA ALA A 174 9.12 -19.77 -0.60
C ALA A 174 9.36 -18.26 -0.68
N ALA A 175 8.76 -17.58 -1.65
CA ALA A 175 8.82 -16.14 -1.75
C ALA A 175 8.23 -15.44 -0.51
N MET A 176 7.07 -15.88 -0.02
CA MET A 176 6.47 -15.34 1.21
C MET A 176 7.38 -15.53 2.42
N ALA A 177 7.96 -16.71 2.60
CA ALA A 177 8.89 -16.96 3.71
C ALA A 177 10.16 -16.09 3.66
N LYS A 178 10.66 -15.78 2.46
CA LYS A 178 11.77 -14.83 2.27
C LYS A 178 11.37 -13.39 2.63
N LEU A 179 10.11 -13.01 2.41
CA LEU A 179 9.57 -11.68 2.71
C LEU A 179 9.20 -11.49 4.19
N ALA A 180 8.88 -12.57 4.92
CA ALA A 180 8.45 -12.52 6.31
C ALA A 180 9.38 -11.76 7.28
N PRO A 181 10.72 -11.73 7.10
CA PRO A 181 11.60 -10.90 7.91
C PRO A 181 11.55 -9.40 7.62
N GLU A 182 10.97 -8.97 6.49
CA GLU A 182 10.73 -7.55 6.20
C GLU A 182 9.33 -7.13 6.63
N TRP A 183 8.33 -7.95 6.38
CA TRP A 183 6.93 -7.69 6.68
C TRP A 183 6.35 -8.77 7.60
N ALA A 184 6.16 -8.43 8.85
CA ALA A 184 5.68 -9.36 9.90
C ALA A 184 4.31 -9.97 9.60
N SER A 185 3.52 -9.32 8.74
CA SER A 185 2.24 -9.79 8.20
C SER A 185 2.37 -10.95 7.21
N PHE A 186 3.58 -11.20 6.67
CA PHE A 186 3.84 -12.35 5.80
C PHE A 186 4.15 -13.60 6.61
N PRO A 187 3.68 -14.78 6.15
CA PRO A 187 3.93 -16.04 6.84
C PRO A 187 5.31 -16.61 6.50
N THR A 188 5.99 -17.17 7.49
CA THR A 188 7.14 -18.07 7.31
C THR A 188 6.68 -19.40 6.69
N TYR A 189 7.58 -20.32 6.38
CA TYR A 189 7.21 -21.67 5.87
C TYR A 189 6.19 -22.40 6.74
N THR A 190 6.24 -22.16 8.05
CA THR A 190 5.33 -22.79 9.02
C THR A 190 3.97 -22.08 9.12
N GLY A 191 3.74 -21.02 8.36
CA GLY A 191 2.50 -20.24 8.40
C GLY A 191 2.43 -19.22 9.53
N ARG A 192 3.49 -19.08 10.34
CA ARG A 192 3.58 -18.12 11.46
C ARG A 192 4.36 -16.87 11.06
N SER A 193 4.11 -15.75 11.72
CA SER A 193 4.96 -14.57 11.60
C SER A 193 6.39 -14.85 12.06
N ALA A 194 7.36 -14.15 11.46
CA ALA A 194 8.76 -14.19 11.92
C ALA A 194 8.95 -13.56 13.32
N TYR A 195 8.00 -12.76 13.79
CA TYR A 195 8.10 -11.95 15.03
C TYR A 195 7.01 -12.25 16.07
N GLY A 196 6.26 -13.36 15.89
CA GLY A 196 5.19 -13.73 16.80
C GLY A 196 3.94 -12.85 16.74
N GLN A 197 3.83 -11.97 15.76
CA GLN A 197 2.65 -11.14 15.51
C GLN A 197 1.63 -11.93 14.64
N PRO A 198 0.38 -11.48 14.54
CA PRO A 198 -0.55 -12.04 13.56
C PRO A 198 -0.01 -11.92 12.13
N ALA A 199 -0.04 -13.03 11.38
CA ALA A 199 0.32 -13.06 9.97
C ALA A 199 -0.89 -13.48 9.12
N LYS A 200 -0.90 -13.08 7.87
CA LYS A 200 -1.85 -13.56 6.86
C LYS A 200 -1.54 -15.01 6.52
N SER A 201 -2.54 -15.77 6.05
CA SER A 201 -2.27 -17.14 5.59
C SER A 201 -1.62 -17.15 4.21
N HIS A 202 -0.87 -18.24 3.90
CA HIS A 202 -0.32 -18.43 2.57
C HIS A 202 -1.41 -18.42 1.48
N GLN A 203 -2.53 -19.05 1.75
CA GLN A 203 -3.65 -19.15 0.81
C GLN A 203 -4.26 -17.77 0.55
N GLU A 204 -4.48 -16.97 1.60
CA GLU A 204 -5.04 -15.62 1.50
C GLU A 204 -4.17 -14.73 0.62
N LEU A 205 -2.85 -14.67 0.90
CA LEU A 205 -1.92 -13.83 0.12
C LEU A 205 -1.75 -14.32 -1.32
N ALA A 206 -1.67 -15.63 -1.54
CA ALA A 206 -1.58 -16.20 -2.88
C ALA A 206 -2.84 -15.90 -3.71
N SER A 207 -4.02 -16.02 -3.09
CA SER A 207 -5.30 -15.70 -3.74
C SER A 207 -5.40 -14.21 -4.10
N PHE A 208 -5.06 -13.32 -3.17
CA PHE A 208 -5.04 -11.88 -3.44
C PHE A 208 -4.07 -11.52 -4.56
N TYR A 209 -2.84 -12.03 -4.51
CA TYR A 209 -1.81 -11.81 -5.54
C TYR A 209 -2.31 -12.25 -6.91
N SER A 210 -2.82 -13.48 -7.03
CA SER A 210 -3.26 -14.04 -8.31
C SER A 210 -4.42 -13.27 -8.92
N LYS A 211 -5.40 -12.88 -8.10
CA LYS A 211 -6.53 -12.04 -8.55
C LYS A 211 -6.05 -10.66 -9.02
N ASN A 212 -5.14 -10.05 -8.27
CA ASN A 212 -4.59 -8.73 -8.61
C ASN A 212 -3.77 -8.81 -9.91
N LEU A 213 -2.90 -9.81 -10.05
CA LEU A 213 -2.09 -10.05 -11.26
C LEU A 213 -2.97 -10.25 -12.49
N SER A 214 -4.04 -11.06 -12.39
CA SER A 214 -4.97 -11.29 -13.49
C SER A 214 -5.67 -9.99 -13.93
N ASN A 215 -6.04 -9.13 -12.97
CA ASN A 215 -6.62 -7.83 -13.27
C ASN A 215 -5.63 -6.91 -13.99
N LEU A 216 -4.41 -6.82 -13.50
CA LEU A 216 -3.34 -5.99 -14.08
C LEU A 216 -3.01 -6.44 -15.53
N LYS A 217 -2.88 -7.74 -15.76
CA LYS A 217 -2.62 -8.28 -17.11
C LYS A 217 -3.74 -7.97 -18.10
N ARG A 218 -5.00 -8.00 -17.66
CA ARG A 218 -6.13 -7.59 -18.51
C ARG A 218 -6.08 -6.12 -18.90
N GLN A 219 -5.62 -5.24 -18.01
CA GLN A 219 -5.51 -3.80 -18.28
C GLN A 219 -4.40 -3.46 -19.29
N VAL A 220 -3.36 -4.28 -19.36
CA VAL A 220 -2.25 -4.07 -20.32
C VAL A 220 -2.63 -4.54 -21.73
N ASN A 221 -3.55 -5.52 -21.85
CA ASN A 221 -3.93 -6.13 -23.12
C ASN A 221 -5.16 -5.46 -23.80
N VAL A 222 -5.63 -4.33 -23.29
CA VAL A 222 -6.70 -3.50 -23.84
C VAL A 222 -6.13 -2.18 -24.35
#